data_b7eb1f6631d75ceca3ceec776adf0871
#
_entry.id   b7eb1f6631d75ceca3ceec776adf0871
#
_cell.length_a   1.000
_cell.length_b   1.000
_cell.length_c   1.000
_cell.angle_alpha   90.00
_cell.angle_beta   90.00
_cell.angle_gamma   90.00
#
_symmetry.space_group_name_H-M   'P 1'
#
loop_
_entity.id
_entity.type
_entity.pdbx_description
1 polymer ?
#
loop_
_entity_poly.entity_id
_entity_poly.type
_entity_poly.pdbx_seq_one_letter_code
_entity_poly.pdbx_strand_id
1 'polypeptide(L)'
;AASDVYKRQEVTPNMIDLSTQLTKKIKLNIPLMSAGMDTVTEHRMAIAMARQGGIGIIHKNMSIEEQAEEVDKVKRSENGVITDPFYLHPENTLEDANNLMGKFRISGVPITDNDGKLVGIITNRDLKFEEDYKRPISECMTSENLITAPVGITLDEAKKILGKARKEKLPIVDDDFKLRGLITIKDIEKQIK
;
A
#
# COMPACT_ATOMS: atom_id res chain seq x y z
N ALA A 1 -8.06 -47.56 11.43
CA ALA A 1 -9.42 -47.04 11.13
C ALA A 1 -9.37 -45.55 10.66
N ALA A 2 -8.56 -44.70 11.27
CA ALA A 2 -8.46 -43.27 10.84
C ALA A 2 -7.84 -43.11 9.44
N SER A 3 -6.89 -43.93 9.04
CA SER A 3 -6.24 -43.87 7.71
C SER A 3 -7.15 -44.27 6.56
N ASP A 4 -8.21 -45.00 6.83
CA ASP A 4 -9.14 -45.54 5.80
C ASP A 4 -10.21 -44.45 5.39
N VAL A 5 -10.51 -43.54 6.31
CA VAL A 5 -11.43 -42.44 6.07
C VAL A 5 -10.81 -41.44 5.05
N TYR A 6 -9.52 -41.18 5.17
CA TYR A 6 -8.80 -40.27 4.26
C TYR A 6 -8.61 -40.82 2.85
N LYS A 7 -8.56 -42.15 2.68
CA LYS A 7 -8.38 -42.78 1.36
C LYS A 7 -9.63 -42.80 0.50
N ARG A 8 -10.81 -42.46 1.05
CA ARG A 8 -12.08 -42.45 0.35
C ARG A 8 -12.64 -41.06 0.11
N GLN A 9 -11.84 -40.00 0.33
CA GLN A 9 -12.26 -38.65 0.04
C GLN A 9 -12.14 -38.38 -1.45
N GLU A 10 -13.27 -38.12 -2.09
CA GLU A 10 -13.35 -37.67 -3.49
C GLU A 10 -12.95 -36.18 -3.64
N VAL A 11 -12.94 -35.42 -2.53
CA VAL A 11 -12.67 -33.98 -2.48
C VAL A 11 -11.31 -33.73 -1.82
N THR A 12 -10.42 -33.08 -2.55
CA THR A 12 -9.12 -32.63 -2.05
C THR A 12 -9.16 -31.16 -1.60
N PRO A 13 -8.27 -30.67 -0.72
CA PRO A 13 -8.29 -29.31 -0.20
C PRO A 13 -8.31 -28.22 -1.28
N ASN A 14 -7.67 -28.44 -2.41
CA ASN A 14 -7.64 -27.53 -3.54
C ASN A 14 -8.92 -27.53 -4.40
N MET A 15 -9.84 -28.45 -4.15
CA MET A 15 -11.15 -28.50 -4.82
C MET A 15 -12.26 -27.85 -3.98
N ILE A 16 -11.94 -27.36 -2.78
CA ILE A 16 -12.92 -26.78 -1.85
C ILE A 16 -13.14 -25.32 -2.20
N ASP A 17 -14.41 -24.94 -2.44
CA ASP A 17 -14.85 -23.55 -2.50
C ASP A 17 -15.18 -23.07 -1.08
N LEU A 18 -14.36 -22.13 -0.55
CA LEU A 18 -14.55 -21.52 0.76
C LEU A 18 -15.40 -20.25 0.69
N SER A 19 -15.88 -19.87 -0.49
CA SER A 19 -16.66 -18.67 -0.63
C SER A 19 -17.96 -18.74 0.19
N THR A 20 -18.33 -17.65 0.82
CA THR A 20 -19.52 -17.55 1.66
C THR A 20 -20.25 -16.23 1.45
N GLN A 21 -21.57 -16.27 1.58
CA GLN A 21 -22.41 -15.10 1.47
C GLN A 21 -22.54 -14.43 2.85
N LEU A 22 -21.86 -13.31 3.07
CA LEU A 22 -21.93 -12.57 4.33
C LEU A 22 -23.23 -11.77 4.45
N THR A 23 -23.63 -11.10 3.38
CA THR A 23 -24.89 -10.34 3.30
C THR A 23 -25.51 -10.52 1.92
N LYS A 24 -26.72 -9.99 1.70
CA LYS A 24 -27.37 -10.02 0.37
C LYS A 24 -26.49 -9.47 -0.77
N LYS A 25 -25.50 -8.59 -0.45
CA LYS A 25 -24.68 -7.89 -1.44
C LYS A 25 -23.19 -8.20 -1.31
N ILE A 26 -22.75 -8.85 -0.22
CA ILE A 26 -21.32 -9.09 0.07
C ILE A 26 -21.06 -10.58 0.09
N LYS A 27 -20.21 -11.04 -0.81
CA LYS A 27 -19.67 -12.40 -0.86
C LYS A 27 -18.19 -12.34 -0.46
N LEU A 28 -17.76 -13.25 0.39
CA LEU A 28 -16.36 -13.41 0.78
C LEU A 28 -15.76 -14.61 0.05
N ASN A 29 -14.47 -14.54 -0.29
CA ASN A 29 -13.74 -15.66 -0.87
C ASN A 29 -13.34 -16.70 0.18
N ILE A 30 -13.10 -16.25 1.42
CA ILE A 30 -12.88 -17.10 2.59
C ILE A 30 -13.77 -16.64 3.75
N PRO A 31 -14.26 -17.54 4.61
CA PRO A 31 -15.18 -17.23 5.71
C PRO A 31 -14.43 -16.68 6.94
N LEU A 32 -13.58 -15.64 6.73
CA LEU A 32 -12.82 -15.00 7.80
C LEU A 32 -13.19 -13.54 7.92
N MET A 33 -13.41 -13.11 9.16
CA MET A 33 -13.74 -11.73 9.50
C MET A 33 -12.97 -11.33 10.75
N SER A 34 -12.29 -10.18 10.74
CA SER A 34 -11.66 -9.64 11.95
C SER A 34 -12.67 -8.89 12.80
N ALA A 35 -12.49 -8.97 14.13
CA ALA A 35 -13.40 -8.34 15.07
C ALA A 35 -13.31 -6.81 15.01
N GLY A 36 -14.48 -6.14 15.10
CA GLY A 36 -14.60 -4.67 15.20
C GLY A 36 -14.23 -4.16 16.58
N MET A 37 -13.05 -4.49 17.06
CA MET A 37 -12.53 -4.12 18.38
C MET A 37 -11.43 -3.07 18.23
N ASP A 38 -11.40 -2.12 19.18
CA ASP A 38 -10.33 -1.16 19.33
C ASP A 38 -8.96 -1.85 19.41
N THR A 39 -7.96 -1.26 18.80
CA THR A 39 -6.58 -1.78 18.68
C THR A 39 -6.43 -3.14 17.95
N VAL A 40 -7.53 -3.73 17.46
CA VAL A 40 -7.54 -4.99 16.70
C VAL A 40 -7.75 -4.73 15.21
N THR A 41 -8.83 -4.05 14.84
CA THR A 41 -9.17 -3.81 13.42
C THR A 41 -9.26 -2.34 13.09
N GLU A 42 -8.17 -1.81 12.59
CA GLU A 42 -8.03 -0.55 11.87
C GLU A 42 -7.69 -0.85 10.40
N HIS A 43 -7.41 0.18 9.58
CA HIS A 43 -7.14 0.00 8.16
C HIS A 43 -6.09 -1.10 7.84
N ARG A 44 -5.01 -1.20 8.64
CA ARG A 44 -3.94 -2.19 8.41
C ARG A 44 -4.44 -3.63 8.46
N MET A 45 -5.20 -3.98 9.52
CA MET A 45 -5.77 -5.31 9.67
C MET A 45 -6.86 -5.54 8.62
N ALA A 46 -7.72 -4.55 8.36
CA ALA A 46 -8.78 -4.66 7.36
C ALA A 46 -8.21 -4.90 5.95
N ILE A 47 -7.12 -4.21 5.57
CA ILE A 47 -6.40 -4.43 4.31
C ILE A 47 -5.80 -5.85 4.26
N ALA A 48 -5.18 -6.30 5.35
CA ALA A 48 -4.59 -7.64 5.39
C ALA A 48 -5.65 -8.73 5.22
N MET A 49 -6.80 -8.59 5.89
CA MET A 49 -7.95 -9.50 5.76
C MET A 49 -8.52 -9.50 4.34
N ALA A 50 -8.73 -8.33 3.76
CA ALA A 50 -9.28 -8.20 2.40
C ALA A 50 -8.37 -8.87 1.35
N ARG A 51 -7.04 -8.70 1.47
CA ARG A 51 -6.05 -9.34 0.58
C ARG A 51 -6.06 -10.87 0.64
N GLN A 52 -6.53 -11.45 1.74
CA GLN A 52 -6.70 -12.91 1.88
C GLN A 52 -8.10 -13.38 1.45
N GLY A 53 -9.00 -12.47 1.04
CA GLY A 53 -10.36 -12.79 0.61
C GLY A 53 -11.41 -12.78 1.72
N GLY A 54 -11.03 -12.35 2.93
CA GLY A 54 -11.91 -12.09 4.06
C GLY A 54 -12.37 -10.64 4.15
N ILE A 55 -12.82 -10.20 5.33
CA ILE A 55 -13.24 -8.82 5.58
C ILE A 55 -12.79 -8.33 6.96
N GLY A 56 -12.36 -7.07 7.05
CA GLY A 56 -12.10 -6.39 8.31
C GLY A 56 -13.25 -5.47 8.70
N ILE A 57 -13.63 -5.48 9.98
CA ILE A 57 -14.66 -4.59 10.51
C ILE A 57 -13.97 -3.51 11.34
N ILE A 58 -13.96 -2.28 10.81
CA ILE A 58 -13.39 -1.14 11.52
C ILE A 58 -14.20 -0.85 12.78
N HIS A 59 -13.51 -0.70 13.92
CA HIS A 59 -14.17 -0.44 15.19
C HIS A 59 -14.77 0.98 15.26
N LYS A 60 -15.65 1.19 16.25
CA LYS A 60 -16.38 2.45 16.43
C LYS A 60 -15.78 3.39 17.50
N ASN A 61 -14.70 3.00 18.16
CA ASN A 61 -14.09 3.79 19.24
C ASN A 61 -13.17 4.89 18.68
N MET A 62 -13.74 5.74 17.83
CA MET A 62 -13.12 6.90 17.19
C MET A 62 -14.21 7.86 16.71
N SER A 63 -13.87 9.06 16.28
CA SER A 63 -14.82 9.98 15.67
C SER A 63 -15.36 9.45 14.34
N ILE A 64 -16.46 10.02 13.85
CA ILE A 64 -17.04 9.66 12.55
C ILE A 64 -16.04 9.94 11.43
N GLU A 65 -15.35 11.07 11.53
CA GLU A 65 -14.35 11.53 10.57
C GLU A 65 -13.16 10.56 10.52
N GLU A 66 -12.64 10.17 11.68
CA GLU A 66 -11.53 9.20 11.77
C GLU A 66 -11.94 7.83 11.22
N GLN A 67 -13.15 7.35 11.55
CA GLN A 67 -13.63 6.08 11.02
C GLN A 67 -13.79 6.12 9.48
N ALA A 68 -14.30 7.23 8.95
CA ALA A 68 -14.41 7.44 7.51
C ALA A 68 -13.03 7.44 6.83
N GLU A 69 -12.01 8.05 7.46
CA GLU A 69 -10.65 8.05 6.98
C GLU A 69 -10.04 6.63 6.98
N GLU A 70 -10.26 5.85 8.05
CA GLU A 70 -9.83 4.45 8.11
C GLU A 70 -10.46 3.60 6.99
N VAL A 71 -11.76 3.75 6.74
CA VAL A 71 -12.45 3.06 5.63
C VAL A 71 -11.90 3.52 4.28
N ASP A 72 -11.63 4.81 4.10
CA ASP A 72 -11.07 5.36 2.87
C ASP A 72 -9.67 4.80 2.57
N LYS A 73 -8.80 4.65 3.60
CA LYS A 73 -7.49 3.96 3.47
C LYS A 73 -7.66 2.52 2.96
N VAL A 74 -8.65 1.79 3.50
CA VAL A 74 -8.93 0.41 3.04
C VAL A 74 -9.36 0.40 1.59
N LYS A 75 -10.29 1.28 1.20
CA LYS A 75 -10.82 1.37 -0.17
C LYS A 75 -9.75 1.77 -1.18
N ARG A 76 -8.87 2.69 -0.84
CA ARG A 76 -7.72 3.04 -1.70
C ARG A 76 -6.76 1.89 -1.86
N SER A 77 -6.55 1.09 -0.80
CA SER A 77 -5.68 -0.10 -0.84
C SER A 77 -6.21 -1.20 -1.78
N GLU A 78 -7.53 -1.33 -1.95
CA GLU A 78 -8.13 -2.24 -2.94
C GLU A 78 -7.70 -1.90 -4.37
N ASN A 79 -7.38 -0.63 -4.61
CA ASN A 79 -6.88 -0.13 -5.89
C ASN A 79 -5.34 -0.20 -6.03
N GLY A 80 -4.64 -0.98 -5.19
CA GLY A 80 -3.18 -1.11 -5.24
C GLY A 80 -2.41 0.13 -4.77
N VAL A 81 -3.09 1.11 -4.18
CA VAL A 81 -2.47 2.32 -3.62
C VAL A 81 -1.96 2.03 -2.21
N ILE A 82 -0.69 2.32 -1.94
CA ILE A 82 -0.15 2.39 -0.59
C ILE A 82 -0.68 3.70 0.03
N THR A 83 -1.62 3.61 0.95
CA THR A 83 -2.37 4.76 1.50
C THR A 83 -1.64 5.51 2.61
N ASP A 84 -0.61 4.92 3.15
CA ASP A 84 0.24 5.50 4.20
C ASP A 84 1.70 5.21 3.84
N PRO A 85 2.21 5.86 2.78
CA PRO A 85 3.57 5.61 2.32
C PRO A 85 4.56 6.19 3.32
N PHE A 86 5.67 5.50 3.53
CA PHE A 86 6.80 6.10 4.22
C PHE A 86 7.26 7.35 3.47
N TYR A 87 7.58 8.40 4.19
CA TYR A 87 8.13 9.63 3.66
C TYR A 87 9.29 10.13 4.53
N LEU A 88 10.10 10.98 3.98
CA LEU A 88 11.17 11.70 4.67
C LEU A 88 11.10 13.18 4.28
N HIS A 89 11.89 13.99 4.95
CA HIS A 89 12.00 15.42 4.69
C HIS A 89 13.31 15.75 3.96
N PRO A 90 13.39 16.87 3.23
CA PRO A 90 14.59 17.27 2.49
C PRO A 90 15.86 17.38 3.33
N GLU A 91 15.71 17.72 4.62
CA GLU A 91 16.78 17.87 5.61
C GLU A 91 17.24 16.55 6.24
N ASN A 92 16.49 15.45 6.08
CA ASN A 92 16.97 14.13 6.48
C ASN A 92 18.23 13.74 5.69
N THR A 93 19.02 12.82 6.22
CA THR A 93 20.26 12.37 5.58
C THR A 93 20.00 11.24 4.58
N LEU A 94 20.96 11.02 3.68
CA LEU A 94 20.93 9.85 2.79
C LEU A 94 21.03 8.54 3.58
N GLU A 95 21.68 8.57 4.76
CA GLU A 95 21.71 7.43 5.68
C GLU A 95 20.31 7.08 6.21
N ASP A 96 19.50 8.08 6.58
CA ASP A 96 18.11 7.88 7.00
C ASP A 96 17.30 7.21 5.89
N ALA A 97 17.46 7.69 4.65
CA ALA A 97 16.79 7.11 3.50
C ALA A 97 17.23 5.66 3.24
N ASN A 98 18.53 5.39 3.30
CA ASN A 98 19.08 4.05 3.11
C ASN A 98 18.61 3.07 4.19
N ASN A 99 18.64 3.50 5.45
CA ASN A 99 18.18 2.72 6.59
C ASN A 99 16.68 2.41 6.50
N LEU A 100 15.86 3.40 6.13
CA LEU A 100 14.42 3.23 5.94
C LEU A 100 14.14 2.24 4.81
N MET A 101 14.81 2.41 3.67
CA MET A 101 14.65 1.51 2.52
C MET A 101 15.10 0.09 2.83
N GLY A 102 16.21 -0.09 3.55
CA GLY A 102 16.72 -1.39 3.98
C GLY A 102 15.79 -2.09 4.97
N LYS A 103 15.35 -1.38 6.01
CA LYS A 103 14.47 -1.90 7.07
C LYS A 103 13.14 -2.40 6.53
N PHE A 104 12.52 -1.67 5.61
CA PHE A 104 11.20 -1.99 5.06
C PHE A 104 11.24 -2.66 3.69
N ARG A 105 12.43 -2.93 3.16
CA ARG A 105 12.65 -3.56 1.84
C ARG A 105 11.95 -2.82 0.71
N ILE A 106 11.96 -1.50 0.77
CA ILE A 106 11.41 -0.61 -0.26
C ILE A 106 12.53 0.01 -1.08
N SER A 107 12.27 0.35 -2.32
CA SER A 107 13.30 0.81 -3.28
C SER A 107 13.24 2.32 -3.53
N GLY A 108 12.49 3.07 -2.74
CA GLY A 108 12.43 4.53 -2.80
C GLY A 108 11.33 5.10 -1.92
N VAL A 109 11.51 6.36 -1.58
CA VAL A 109 10.73 7.09 -0.59
C VAL A 109 10.33 8.45 -1.14
N PRO A 110 9.05 8.84 -1.11
CA PRO A 110 8.62 10.21 -1.35
C PRO A 110 9.19 11.17 -0.30
N ILE A 111 9.50 12.38 -0.71
CA ILE A 111 10.01 13.44 0.15
C ILE A 111 8.97 14.54 0.24
N THR A 112 8.60 14.90 1.46
CA THR A 112 7.59 15.93 1.73
C THR A 112 8.19 17.08 2.55
N ASP A 113 7.61 18.27 2.39
CA ASP A 113 7.85 19.38 3.30
C ASP A 113 7.09 19.19 4.64
N ASN A 114 7.21 20.16 5.54
CA ASN A 114 6.55 20.15 6.84
C ASN A 114 5.02 20.24 6.77
N ASP A 115 4.47 20.69 5.63
CA ASP A 115 3.03 20.77 5.38
C ASP A 115 2.49 19.49 4.70
N GLY A 116 3.36 18.51 4.46
CA GLY A 116 3.05 17.24 3.81
C GLY A 116 2.95 17.32 2.29
N LYS A 117 3.39 18.43 1.67
CA LYS A 117 3.43 18.55 0.20
C LYS A 117 4.61 17.75 -0.35
N LEU A 118 4.37 17.09 -1.46
CA LEU A 118 5.41 16.35 -2.17
C LEU A 118 6.41 17.33 -2.79
N VAL A 119 7.68 17.22 -2.40
CA VAL A 119 8.78 18.07 -2.92
C VAL A 119 9.84 17.26 -3.67
N GLY A 120 9.83 15.94 -3.55
CA GLY A 120 10.78 15.09 -4.24
C GLY A 120 10.51 13.60 -4.07
N ILE A 121 11.38 12.82 -4.66
CA ILE A 121 11.46 11.37 -4.46
C ILE A 121 12.93 10.95 -4.46
N ILE A 122 13.31 10.05 -3.54
CA ILE A 122 14.63 9.43 -3.51
C ILE A 122 14.50 7.92 -3.69
N THR A 123 15.40 7.33 -4.46
CA THR A 123 15.37 5.90 -4.79
C THR A 123 16.74 5.25 -4.58
N ASN A 124 16.79 3.91 -4.56
CA ASN A 124 18.05 3.18 -4.51
C ASN A 124 19.00 3.53 -5.67
N ARG A 125 18.49 4.03 -6.81
CA ARG A 125 19.34 4.47 -7.94
C ARG A 125 20.11 5.72 -7.59
N ASP A 126 19.46 6.64 -6.87
CA ASP A 126 20.05 7.92 -6.46
C ASP A 126 21.14 7.68 -5.41
N LEU A 127 20.97 6.66 -4.55
CA LEU A 127 21.95 6.30 -3.52
C LEU A 127 23.12 5.44 -4.02
N LYS A 128 22.97 4.80 -5.19
CA LYS A 128 23.91 3.76 -5.64
C LYS A 128 25.34 4.24 -5.84
N PHE A 129 25.54 5.51 -6.13
CA PHE A 129 26.84 6.11 -6.45
C PHE A 129 27.28 7.13 -5.41
N GLU A 130 26.54 7.25 -4.30
CA GLU A 130 26.86 8.18 -3.23
C GLU A 130 27.84 7.54 -2.25
N GLU A 131 28.88 8.29 -1.90
CA GLU A 131 29.90 7.88 -0.95
C GLU A 131 29.68 8.52 0.43
N ASP A 132 29.14 9.74 0.48
CA ASP A 132 28.85 10.47 1.71
C ASP A 132 27.34 10.43 2.05
N TYR A 133 26.98 9.49 2.89
CA TYR A 133 25.60 9.30 3.37
C TYR A 133 25.15 10.34 4.42
N LYS A 134 26.03 11.25 4.88
CA LYS A 134 25.66 12.33 5.80
C LYS A 134 25.08 13.55 5.10
N ARG A 135 25.15 13.59 3.78
CA ARG A 135 24.54 14.66 2.98
C ARG A 135 23.02 14.67 3.12
N PRO A 136 22.38 15.86 3.05
CA PRO A 136 20.94 15.96 3.08
C PRO A 136 20.32 15.39 1.81
N ILE A 137 19.12 14.81 1.94
CA ILE A 137 18.35 14.22 0.83
C ILE A 137 18.09 15.25 -0.27
N SER A 138 17.89 16.52 0.08
CA SER A 138 17.64 17.62 -0.86
C SER A 138 18.69 17.77 -1.98
N GLU A 139 19.92 17.31 -1.74
CA GLU A 139 21.00 17.39 -2.73
C GLU A 139 20.97 16.25 -3.76
N CYS A 140 20.30 15.12 -3.43
CA CYS A 140 20.33 13.91 -4.26
C CYS A 140 18.96 13.48 -4.74
N MET A 141 17.87 13.99 -4.15
CA MET A 141 16.51 13.64 -4.56
C MET A 141 16.18 14.17 -5.97
N THR A 142 15.30 13.47 -6.65
CA THR A 142 14.64 14.00 -7.84
C THR A 142 13.54 14.97 -7.40
N SER A 143 13.66 16.26 -7.70
CA SER A 143 12.69 17.31 -7.36
C SER A 143 12.01 17.92 -8.59
N GLU A 144 12.65 17.85 -9.75
CA GLU A 144 12.11 18.38 -11.00
C GLU A 144 11.35 17.32 -11.79
N ASN A 145 10.32 17.75 -12.52
CA ASN A 145 9.52 16.88 -13.38
C ASN A 145 8.98 15.64 -12.65
N LEU A 146 8.50 15.82 -11.41
CA LEU A 146 7.89 14.76 -10.63
C LEU A 146 6.66 14.23 -11.35
N ILE A 147 6.64 12.91 -11.58
CA ILE A 147 5.47 12.25 -12.13
C ILE A 147 4.56 11.87 -10.96
N THR A 148 3.37 12.43 -10.94
CA THR A 148 2.35 12.23 -9.91
C THR A 148 1.00 11.89 -10.53
N ALA A 149 0.06 11.45 -9.72
CA ALA A 149 -1.31 11.26 -10.14
C ALA A 149 -2.29 11.73 -9.04
N PRO A 150 -3.52 12.07 -9.40
CA PRO A 150 -4.52 12.49 -8.43
C PRO A 150 -5.07 11.31 -7.64
N VAL A 151 -5.68 11.62 -6.49
CA VAL A 151 -6.46 10.64 -5.71
C VAL A 151 -7.59 10.08 -6.58
N GLY A 152 -7.81 8.77 -6.50
CA GLY A 152 -8.88 8.09 -7.26
C GLY A 152 -8.44 7.55 -8.63
N ILE A 153 -7.17 7.70 -9.02
CA ILE A 153 -6.64 7.10 -10.24
C ILE A 153 -6.80 5.57 -10.23
N THR A 154 -7.14 5.00 -11.36
CA THR A 154 -7.19 3.54 -11.54
C THR A 154 -5.80 2.94 -11.76
N LEU A 155 -5.66 1.63 -11.46
CA LEU A 155 -4.37 0.94 -11.70
C LEU A 155 -3.98 0.90 -13.17
N ASP A 156 -4.94 0.78 -14.08
CA ASP A 156 -4.66 0.78 -15.53
C ASP A 156 -4.13 2.12 -16.01
N GLU A 157 -4.67 3.22 -15.50
CA GLU A 157 -4.16 4.56 -15.76
C GLU A 157 -2.77 4.76 -15.16
N ALA A 158 -2.59 4.34 -13.89
CA ALA A 158 -1.29 4.39 -13.22
C ALA A 158 -0.22 3.61 -13.99
N LYS A 159 -0.57 2.41 -14.49
CA LYS A 159 0.32 1.59 -15.33
C LYS A 159 0.72 2.30 -16.62
N LYS A 160 -0.22 2.97 -17.28
CA LYS A 160 0.05 3.75 -18.50
C LYS A 160 1.00 4.93 -18.22
N ILE A 161 0.77 5.65 -17.11
CA ILE A 161 1.63 6.77 -16.70
C ILE A 161 3.04 6.29 -16.39
N LEU A 162 3.18 5.24 -15.56
CA LEU A 162 4.47 4.65 -15.19
C LEU A 162 5.22 4.11 -16.42
N GLY A 163 4.52 3.43 -17.33
CA GLY A 163 5.09 2.90 -18.55
C GLY A 163 5.60 4.01 -19.49
N LYS A 164 4.80 5.06 -19.70
CA LYS A 164 5.19 6.22 -20.53
C LYS A 164 6.38 6.97 -19.93
N ALA A 165 6.36 7.17 -18.61
CA ALA A 165 7.42 7.88 -17.90
C ALA A 165 8.66 7.03 -17.64
N ARG A 166 8.60 5.70 -17.84
CA ARG A 166 9.65 4.72 -17.49
C ARG A 166 10.07 4.83 -16.02
N LYS A 167 9.11 5.02 -15.14
CA LYS A 167 9.28 5.12 -13.68
C LYS A 167 8.64 3.91 -13.01
N GLU A 168 9.09 3.61 -11.81
CA GLU A 168 8.60 2.46 -11.04
C GLU A 168 7.65 2.86 -9.89
N LYS A 169 7.58 4.16 -9.61
CA LYS A 169 6.82 4.72 -8.49
C LYS A 169 6.04 5.92 -8.93
N LEU A 170 4.80 5.99 -8.48
CA LEU A 170 3.85 7.06 -8.79
C LEU A 170 3.26 7.58 -7.48
N PRO A 171 3.79 8.70 -6.95
CA PRO A 171 3.17 9.37 -5.83
C PRO A 171 1.77 9.86 -6.19
N ILE A 172 0.83 9.68 -5.28
CA ILE A 172 -0.54 10.16 -5.36
C ILE A 172 -0.66 11.40 -4.51
N VAL A 173 -1.15 12.47 -5.09
CA VAL A 173 -1.28 13.77 -4.44
C VAL A 173 -2.73 14.27 -4.54
N ASP A 174 -3.13 15.12 -3.60
CA ASP A 174 -4.38 15.86 -3.66
C ASP A 174 -4.22 17.21 -4.40
N ASP A 175 -5.30 18.01 -4.43
CA ASP A 175 -5.32 19.31 -5.09
C ASP A 175 -4.34 20.34 -4.50
N ASP A 176 -3.96 20.17 -3.22
CA ASP A 176 -2.93 20.97 -2.54
C ASP A 176 -1.51 20.41 -2.72
N PHE A 177 -1.35 19.40 -3.57
CA PHE A 177 -0.10 18.68 -3.81
C PHE A 177 0.44 17.94 -2.57
N LYS A 178 -0.42 17.61 -1.60
CA LYS A 178 -0.06 16.81 -0.44
C LYS A 178 -0.02 15.33 -0.79
N LEU A 179 0.97 14.63 -0.26
CA LEU A 179 1.14 13.19 -0.46
C LEU A 179 -0.02 12.42 0.20
N ARG A 180 -0.74 11.64 -0.61
CA ARG A 180 -1.91 10.84 -0.18
C ARG A 180 -1.74 9.35 -0.43
N GLY A 181 -0.71 8.96 -1.15
CA GLY A 181 -0.44 7.57 -1.42
C GLY A 181 0.75 7.37 -2.34
N LEU A 182 1.04 6.12 -2.60
CA LEU A 182 2.10 5.69 -3.52
C LEU A 182 1.64 4.45 -4.27
N ILE A 183 1.80 4.42 -5.58
CA ILE A 183 1.63 3.21 -6.40
C ILE A 183 3.01 2.79 -6.89
N THR A 184 3.32 1.50 -6.80
CA THR A 184 4.53 0.95 -7.39
C THR A 184 4.20 -0.07 -8.47
N ILE A 185 5.12 -0.25 -9.42
CA ILE A 185 4.94 -1.24 -10.50
C ILE A 185 4.78 -2.65 -9.92
N LYS A 186 5.47 -2.94 -8.81
CA LYS A 186 5.37 -4.24 -8.12
C LYS A 186 3.97 -4.51 -7.54
N ASP A 187 3.28 -3.46 -7.08
CA ASP A 187 1.92 -3.60 -6.56
C ASP A 187 0.92 -3.83 -7.69
N ILE A 188 1.12 -3.18 -8.83
CA ILE A 188 0.35 -3.44 -10.05
C ILE A 188 0.53 -4.88 -10.54
N GLU A 189 1.77 -5.38 -10.61
CA GLU A 189 2.06 -6.75 -11.06
C GLU A 189 1.48 -7.83 -10.14
N LYS A 190 1.39 -7.58 -8.83
CA LYS A 190 0.79 -8.51 -7.88
C LYS A 190 -0.73 -8.64 -8.00
N GLN A 191 -1.41 -7.63 -8.52
CA GLN A 191 -2.87 -7.67 -8.69
C GLN A 191 -3.31 -8.27 -10.02
N ILE A 192 -2.40 -8.39 -10.99
CA ILE A 192 -2.70 -8.97 -12.32
C ILE A 192 -2.52 -10.50 -12.32
N LYS A 193 -1.94 -11.08 -11.26
CA LYS A 193 -1.82 -12.54 -11.05
C LYS A 193 -2.92 -13.06 -10.16
#